data_1a814da0ee7218cf41f45ee8e1a5319c
#
_entry.id   1a814da0ee7218cf41f45ee8e1a5319c
#
_cell.length_a   1.000
_cell.length_b   1.000
_cell.length_c   1.000
_cell.angle_alpha   90.00
_cell.angle_beta   90.00
_cell.angle_gamma   90.00
#
_symmetry.space_group_name_H-M   'P 1'
#
loop_
_entity.id
_entity.type
_entity.pdbx_description
1 polymer ?
#
loop_
_entity_poly.entity_id
_entity_poly.type
_entity_poly.pdbx_seq_one_letter_code
_entity_poly.pdbx_strand_id
1 'polypeptide(L)'
;MTATQYDAVVVGAGPNGLVGAITLARAGRKVLVLEAGATIGGGLRSGELTDAGFVHDICSTVQALGVASPAFHDLPLAAHGVEWCHADFPLAHPLDDGRAAVLRRDVAETADALTPKDGDKYRRLVAPLVSHANPLVATFLSPLQMPRAPILAARFGRHAIRSADGLARGRFDGDQPRALLAGLSAHSIQPLTGAGTAGYGLFLGMLAHASGWPVARGGSQQLADALGAILTELGGEIVTNHEVRDLHEISSARTTLLDVTPRQLLQIGGDEITGRYRRALTRYRYGPGVFKIDWALDGPIPWTNPDVRRAGTVHLGGRLEEITAAEAQVHAGQHPERPYVIVVQPTVMDPSRAPTGSHTAWAYCHVPNGSTVDQAAPIEQQLERFAPGFRDVVRARATMNTAAMETHNANYVGGDNNGGAGDLRQLFTRPIASRHPWATSIPGVYMCSSATPPGGGVHGMCGLHAARLALDRDR
;
A
#
# COMPACT_ATOMS: atom_id res chain seq x y z
N MET A 1 -4.65 -31.66 -12.75
CA MET A 1 -5.70 -31.74 -11.71
C MET A 1 -7.00 -31.31 -12.33
N THR A 2 -8.04 -32.11 -12.29
CA THR A 2 -9.33 -31.74 -12.89
C THR A 2 -10.07 -30.82 -11.91
N ALA A 3 -10.37 -29.60 -12.33
CA ALA A 3 -11.05 -28.56 -11.53
C ALA A 3 -12.46 -28.96 -11.02
N THR A 4 -12.99 -30.09 -11.46
CA THR A 4 -14.24 -30.72 -10.95
C THR A 4 -14.19 -31.08 -9.46
N GLN A 5 -13.03 -30.92 -8.81
CA GLN A 5 -12.81 -31.27 -7.42
C GLN A 5 -13.07 -30.10 -6.43
N TYR A 6 -13.16 -28.84 -6.91
CA TYR A 6 -13.25 -27.65 -6.07
C TYR A 6 -14.53 -26.83 -6.34
N ASP A 7 -15.12 -26.28 -5.28
CA ASP A 7 -16.27 -25.38 -5.37
C ASP A 7 -15.82 -24.00 -5.87
N ALA A 8 -14.61 -23.61 -5.50
CA ALA A 8 -14.05 -22.30 -5.84
C ALA A 8 -12.56 -22.37 -6.21
N VAL A 9 -12.17 -21.56 -7.20
CA VAL A 9 -10.76 -21.32 -7.56
C VAL A 9 -10.43 -19.85 -7.36
N VAL A 10 -9.28 -19.59 -6.77
CA VAL A 10 -8.72 -18.23 -6.62
C VAL A 10 -7.42 -18.13 -7.40
N VAL A 11 -7.31 -17.17 -8.30
CA VAL A 11 -6.09 -16.90 -9.08
C VAL A 11 -5.35 -15.75 -8.46
N GLY A 12 -4.13 -16.02 -7.99
CA GLY A 12 -3.27 -15.11 -7.27
C GLY A 12 -3.37 -15.30 -5.75
N ALA A 13 -2.20 -15.53 -5.12
CA ALA A 13 -2.04 -15.69 -3.69
C ALA A 13 -1.47 -14.41 -3.03
N GLY A 14 -1.88 -13.24 -3.50
CA GLY A 14 -1.69 -11.97 -2.81
C GLY A 14 -2.62 -11.83 -1.61
N PRO A 15 -2.47 -10.77 -0.77
CA PRO A 15 -3.28 -10.63 0.45
C PRO A 15 -4.79 -10.59 0.17
N ASN A 16 -5.22 -10.07 -0.96
CA ASN A 16 -6.63 -10.06 -1.35
C ASN A 16 -7.11 -11.44 -1.78
N GLY A 17 -6.35 -12.15 -2.61
CA GLY A 17 -6.66 -13.52 -3.04
C GLY A 17 -6.76 -14.47 -1.84
N LEU A 18 -5.77 -14.44 -0.93
CA LEU A 18 -5.75 -15.27 0.27
C LEU A 18 -6.93 -14.99 1.21
N VAL A 19 -7.27 -13.71 1.46
CA VAL A 19 -8.45 -13.35 2.28
C VAL A 19 -9.74 -13.78 1.61
N GLY A 20 -9.84 -13.63 0.28
CA GLY A 20 -10.97 -14.13 -0.50
C GLY A 20 -11.13 -15.65 -0.36
N ALA A 21 -10.03 -16.41 -0.51
CA ALA A 21 -9.97 -17.85 -0.34
C ALA A 21 -10.39 -18.30 1.07
N ILE A 22 -9.82 -17.67 2.11
CA ILE A 22 -10.18 -17.92 3.51
C ILE A 22 -11.68 -17.67 3.75
N THR A 23 -12.22 -16.59 3.18
CA THR A 23 -13.66 -16.25 3.32
C THR A 23 -14.55 -17.33 2.72
N LEU A 24 -14.20 -17.85 1.54
CA LEU A 24 -14.92 -18.95 0.89
C LEU A 24 -14.78 -20.27 1.67
N ALA A 25 -13.57 -20.60 2.14
CA ALA A 25 -13.29 -21.80 2.92
C ALA A 25 -14.06 -21.80 4.26
N ARG A 26 -14.13 -20.66 4.98
CA ARG A 26 -14.96 -20.49 6.18
C ARG A 26 -16.46 -20.69 5.93
N ALA A 27 -16.91 -20.46 4.71
CA ALA A 27 -18.28 -20.74 4.29
C ALA A 27 -18.51 -22.20 3.84
N GLY A 28 -17.54 -23.11 4.08
CA GLY A 28 -17.61 -24.51 3.75
C GLY A 28 -17.34 -24.86 2.29
N ARG A 29 -16.74 -23.93 1.52
CA ARG A 29 -16.36 -24.20 0.13
C ARG A 29 -15.01 -24.90 0.07
N LYS A 30 -14.86 -25.87 -0.83
CA LYS A 30 -13.56 -26.46 -1.16
C LYS A 30 -12.83 -25.53 -2.11
N VAL A 31 -11.71 -24.96 -1.66
CA VAL A 31 -11.01 -23.86 -2.34
C VAL A 31 -9.64 -24.30 -2.82
N LEU A 32 -9.32 -23.98 -4.08
CA LEU A 32 -7.99 -24.05 -4.67
C LEU A 32 -7.47 -22.64 -4.96
N VAL A 33 -6.25 -22.33 -4.52
CA VAL A 33 -5.53 -21.10 -4.90
C VAL A 33 -4.42 -21.45 -5.89
N LEU A 34 -4.36 -20.76 -7.02
CA LEU A 34 -3.34 -20.89 -8.05
C LEU A 34 -2.48 -19.62 -8.06
N GLU A 35 -1.17 -19.79 -7.81
CA GLU A 35 -0.19 -18.70 -7.77
C GLU A 35 0.86 -18.90 -8.86
N ALA A 36 1.06 -17.89 -9.69
CA ALA A 36 2.05 -17.92 -10.77
C ALA A 36 3.50 -17.94 -10.25
N GLY A 37 3.75 -17.26 -9.12
CA GLY A 37 5.08 -17.21 -8.50
C GLY A 37 5.45 -18.49 -7.76
N ALA A 38 6.74 -18.60 -7.42
CA ALA A 38 7.26 -19.72 -6.60
C ALA A 38 6.82 -19.64 -5.14
N THR A 39 6.45 -18.44 -4.67
CA THR A 39 6.00 -18.18 -3.29
C THR A 39 4.70 -17.39 -3.30
N ILE A 40 3.88 -17.59 -2.29
CA ILE A 40 2.68 -16.79 -2.03
C ILE A 40 3.06 -15.39 -1.53
N GLY A 41 2.09 -14.48 -1.48
CA GLY A 41 2.22 -13.18 -0.83
C GLY A 41 2.08 -11.98 -1.76
N GLY A 42 2.32 -12.14 -3.07
CA GLY A 42 2.23 -11.00 -3.99
C GLY A 42 3.11 -9.82 -3.56
N GLY A 43 2.52 -8.70 -3.15
CA GLY A 43 3.24 -7.54 -2.63
C GLY A 43 3.81 -7.69 -1.22
N LEU A 44 3.53 -8.78 -0.51
CA LEU A 44 4.06 -9.08 0.83
C LEU A 44 5.36 -9.88 0.82
N ARG A 45 5.88 -10.25 -0.35
CA ARG A 45 7.09 -11.06 -0.43
C ARG A 45 8.29 -10.34 0.18
N SER A 46 9.10 -11.11 0.94
CA SER A 46 10.39 -10.68 1.49
C SER A 46 11.50 -11.60 1.00
N GLY A 47 12.74 -11.13 1.02
CA GLY A 47 13.90 -11.92 0.62
C GLY A 47 15.22 -11.19 0.83
N GLU A 48 16.32 -11.90 0.65
CA GLU A 48 17.66 -11.37 0.67
C GLU A 48 17.98 -10.75 -0.70
N LEU A 49 17.82 -9.44 -0.84
CA LEU A 49 18.02 -8.73 -2.11
C LEU A 49 19.45 -8.18 -2.28
N THR A 50 20.19 -8.05 -1.18
CA THR A 50 21.54 -7.50 -1.14
C THR A 50 22.52 -8.60 -0.72
N ASP A 51 22.93 -8.63 0.53
CA ASP A 51 23.84 -9.62 1.09
C ASP A 51 23.07 -10.66 1.92
N ALA A 52 23.68 -11.83 2.14
CA ALA A 52 23.15 -12.88 2.99
C ALA A 52 22.91 -12.37 4.43
N GLY A 53 21.77 -12.71 5.01
CA GLY A 53 21.34 -12.29 6.33
C GLY A 53 20.66 -10.90 6.38
N PHE A 54 20.54 -10.21 5.24
CA PHE A 54 19.80 -8.94 5.13
C PHE A 54 18.43 -9.18 4.52
N VAL A 55 17.37 -9.15 5.32
CA VAL A 55 16.00 -9.42 4.90
C VAL A 55 15.29 -8.13 4.48
N HIS A 56 14.94 -8.05 3.21
CA HIS A 56 14.22 -6.94 2.60
C HIS A 56 12.78 -7.32 2.26
N ASP A 57 11.86 -6.38 2.37
CA ASP A 57 10.53 -6.53 1.78
C ASP A 57 10.53 -6.01 0.35
N ILE A 58 10.13 -6.85 -0.59
CA ILE A 58 10.28 -6.53 -2.02
C ILE A 58 9.36 -5.39 -2.43
N CYS A 59 8.15 -5.28 -1.84
CA CYS A 59 7.24 -4.18 -2.11
C CYS A 59 6.69 -3.55 -0.81
N SER A 60 5.74 -4.18 -0.14
CA SER A 60 5.08 -3.60 1.04
C SER A 60 5.81 -3.99 2.32
N THR A 61 6.21 -3.00 3.12
CA THR A 61 6.89 -3.19 4.40
C THR A 61 6.04 -2.69 5.57
N VAL A 62 5.56 -1.44 5.47
CA VAL A 62 4.81 -0.78 6.53
C VAL A 62 3.33 -1.13 6.43
N GLN A 63 2.79 -1.72 7.48
CA GLN A 63 1.46 -2.34 7.49
C GLN A 63 0.39 -1.46 8.16
N ALA A 64 0.39 -0.15 7.87
CA ALA A 64 -0.58 0.79 8.45
C ALA A 64 -2.05 0.39 8.19
N LEU A 65 -2.34 -0.02 6.95
CA LEU A 65 -3.67 -0.53 6.57
C LEU A 65 -3.89 -1.96 7.05
N GLY A 66 -2.85 -2.79 7.08
CA GLY A 66 -2.91 -4.18 7.53
C GLY A 66 -3.34 -4.26 8.99
N VAL A 67 -2.65 -3.54 9.88
CA VAL A 67 -2.97 -3.54 11.32
C VAL A 67 -4.34 -2.92 11.63
N ALA A 68 -4.88 -2.09 10.73
CA ALA A 68 -6.20 -1.49 10.88
C ALA A 68 -7.32 -2.25 10.14
N SER A 69 -6.97 -3.27 9.34
CA SER A 69 -7.92 -3.95 8.45
C SER A 69 -8.96 -4.77 9.22
N PRO A 70 -10.25 -4.54 8.99
CA PRO A 70 -11.29 -5.42 9.54
C PRO A 70 -11.14 -6.88 9.11
N ALA A 71 -10.68 -7.14 7.87
CA ALA A 71 -10.47 -8.50 7.39
C ALA A 71 -9.39 -9.23 8.17
N PHE A 72 -8.31 -8.55 8.54
CA PHE A 72 -7.21 -9.14 9.29
C PHE A 72 -7.51 -9.25 10.79
N HIS A 73 -8.29 -8.32 11.36
CA HIS A 73 -8.73 -8.43 12.76
C HIS A 73 -9.58 -9.68 13.03
N ASP A 74 -10.32 -10.16 12.03
CA ASP A 74 -11.15 -11.37 12.13
C ASP A 74 -10.32 -12.67 11.98
N LEU A 75 -9.01 -12.59 11.77
CA LEU A 75 -8.11 -13.72 11.57
C LEU A 75 -7.16 -13.90 12.75
N PRO A 76 -6.82 -15.14 13.13
CA PRO A 76 -5.93 -15.44 14.25
C PRO A 76 -4.44 -15.27 13.87
N LEU A 77 -4.07 -14.12 13.28
CA LEU A 77 -2.74 -13.87 12.73
C LEU A 77 -1.62 -14.04 13.77
N ALA A 78 -1.85 -13.60 15.01
CA ALA A 78 -0.87 -13.75 16.08
C ALA A 78 -0.61 -15.22 16.45
N ALA A 79 -1.65 -16.07 16.38
CA ALA A 79 -1.50 -17.52 16.60
C ALA A 79 -0.68 -18.19 15.48
N HIS A 80 -0.61 -17.54 14.30
CA HIS A 80 0.20 -17.98 13.15
C HIS A 80 1.52 -17.18 13.02
N GLY A 81 2.01 -16.60 14.12
CA GLY A 81 3.35 -16.03 14.19
C GLY A 81 3.48 -14.59 13.72
N VAL A 82 2.40 -13.89 13.38
CA VAL A 82 2.48 -12.48 13.02
C VAL A 82 2.65 -11.62 14.26
N GLU A 83 3.80 -10.97 14.38
CA GLU A 83 4.11 -9.99 15.42
C GLU A 83 4.35 -8.62 14.80
N TRP A 84 3.71 -7.58 15.34
CA TRP A 84 3.84 -6.22 14.85
C TRP A 84 4.92 -5.46 15.62
N CYS A 85 5.96 -5.01 14.91
CA CYS A 85 7.05 -4.22 15.46
C CYS A 85 6.85 -2.73 15.13
N HIS A 86 6.91 -1.88 16.16
CA HIS A 86 6.71 -0.44 16.04
C HIS A 86 8.02 0.30 16.29
N ALA A 87 8.25 1.40 15.55
CA ALA A 87 9.24 2.41 15.91
C ALA A 87 8.72 3.35 17.01
N ASP A 88 9.60 4.09 17.65
CA ASP A 88 9.23 5.15 18.59
C ASP A 88 8.34 6.19 17.91
N PHE A 89 8.68 6.55 16.67
CA PHE A 89 7.91 7.44 15.83
C PHE A 89 7.49 6.75 14.53
N PRO A 90 6.19 6.74 14.19
CA PRO A 90 5.72 6.20 12.91
C PRO A 90 6.38 6.87 11.70
N LEU A 91 6.55 8.20 11.77
CA LEU A 91 6.99 9.00 10.63
C LEU A 91 7.77 10.24 11.07
N ALA A 92 8.82 10.58 10.32
CA ALA A 92 9.48 11.87 10.38
C ALA A 92 9.63 12.49 8.97
N HIS A 93 9.70 13.82 8.93
CA HIS A 93 9.96 14.60 7.72
C HIS A 93 11.00 15.69 8.04
N PRO A 94 12.29 15.49 7.69
CA PRO A 94 13.34 16.46 7.92
C PRO A 94 13.24 17.66 6.95
N LEU A 95 13.70 18.82 7.42
CA LEU A 95 13.77 20.08 6.66
C LEU A 95 15.23 20.56 6.59
N ASP A 96 15.53 21.41 5.60
CA ASP A 96 16.90 21.89 5.33
C ASP A 96 17.52 22.72 6.49
N ASP A 97 16.69 23.27 7.35
CA ASP A 97 17.14 24.06 8.51
C ASP A 97 17.48 23.19 9.74
N GLY A 98 17.54 21.86 9.57
CA GLY A 98 17.85 20.90 10.62
C GLY A 98 16.65 20.52 11.51
N ARG A 99 15.52 21.21 11.39
CA ARG A 99 14.27 20.78 12.05
C ARG A 99 13.68 19.56 11.36
N ALA A 100 12.80 18.86 12.05
CA ALA A 100 11.98 17.82 11.46
C ALA A 100 10.54 17.93 11.96
N ALA A 101 9.57 17.62 11.09
CA ALA A 101 8.21 17.35 11.51
C ALA A 101 8.13 15.87 11.91
N VAL A 102 7.90 15.58 13.18
CA VAL A 102 7.84 14.22 13.70
C VAL A 102 6.40 13.89 14.09
N LEU A 103 5.87 12.84 13.47
CA LEU A 103 4.56 12.31 13.82
C LEU A 103 4.75 11.27 14.93
N ARG A 104 4.21 11.55 16.11
CA ARG A 104 4.22 10.67 17.28
C ARG A 104 2.90 9.92 17.39
N ARG A 105 2.87 8.85 18.19
CA ARG A 105 1.61 8.10 18.40
C ARG A 105 0.56 8.98 19.08
N ASP A 106 0.95 9.80 20.03
CA ASP A 106 0.03 10.75 20.67
C ASP A 106 -0.12 12.02 19.81
N VAL A 107 -1.39 12.45 19.63
CA VAL A 107 -1.73 13.66 18.87
C VAL A 107 -1.26 14.93 19.60
N ALA A 108 -1.32 14.94 20.94
CA ALA A 108 -0.89 16.09 21.72
C ALA A 108 0.64 16.26 21.62
N GLU A 109 1.40 15.18 21.77
CA GLU A 109 2.87 15.21 21.61
C GLU A 109 3.31 15.69 20.22
N THR A 110 2.60 15.26 19.16
CA THR A 110 2.86 15.75 17.80
C THR A 110 2.59 17.24 17.69
N ALA A 111 1.47 17.70 18.23
CA ALA A 111 1.08 19.09 18.20
C ALA A 111 1.99 19.99 19.04
N ASP A 112 2.44 19.53 20.21
CA ASP A 112 3.32 20.28 21.11
C ASP A 112 4.72 20.50 20.53
N ALA A 113 5.15 19.63 19.58
CA ALA A 113 6.39 19.80 18.83
C ALA A 113 6.31 20.86 17.71
N LEU A 114 5.12 21.37 17.40
CA LEU A 114 4.89 22.46 16.45
C LEU A 114 4.84 23.82 17.17
N THR A 115 4.74 24.91 16.40
CA THR A 115 4.42 26.21 17.03
C THR A 115 3.05 26.13 17.72
N PRO A 116 2.80 26.88 18.83
CA PRO A 116 1.51 26.80 19.54
C PRO A 116 0.29 26.97 18.63
N LYS A 117 0.36 27.91 17.69
CA LYS A 117 -0.72 28.19 16.73
C LYS A 117 -0.99 27.01 15.78
N ASP A 118 0.08 26.41 15.24
CA ASP A 118 -0.06 25.27 14.33
C ASP A 118 -0.39 23.98 15.09
N GLY A 119 0.12 23.81 16.30
CA GLY A 119 -0.25 22.71 17.19
C GLY A 119 -1.75 22.69 17.49
N ASP A 120 -2.33 23.84 17.83
CA ASP A 120 -3.78 23.95 18.02
C ASP A 120 -4.58 23.63 16.74
N LYS A 121 -4.09 24.10 15.58
CA LYS A 121 -4.71 23.79 14.30
C LYS A 121 -4.62 22.30 13.97
N TYR A 122 -3.48 21.68 14.29
CA TYR A 122 -3.25 20.25 14.11
C TYR A 122 -4.21 19.41 14.97
N ARG A 123 -4.26 19.71 16.29
CA ARG A 123 -5.20 19.02 17.21
C ARG A 123 -6.63 19.10 16.73
N ARG A 124 -7.11 20.28 16.34
CA ARG A 124 -8.50 20.48 15.85
C ARG A 124 -8.78 19.73 14.56
N LEU A 125 -7.77 19.48 13.72
CA LEU A 125 -7.91 18.73 12.47
C LEU A 125 -7.87 17.23 12.71
N VAL A 126 -6.90 16.74 13.50
CA VAL A 126 -6.53 15.32 13.56
C VAL A 126 -7.19 14.58 14.72
N ALA A 127 -7.29 15.19 15.92
CA ALA A 127 -7.83 14.49 17.09
C ALA A 127 -9.25 13.91 16.88
N PRO A 128 -10.20 14.64 16.23
CA PRO A 128 -11.51 14.07 15.93
C PRO A 128 -11.49 12.88 14.98
N LEU A 129 -10.47 12.79 14.10
CA LEU A 129 -10.32 11.64 13.19
C LEU A 129 -9.81 10.44 13.97
N VAL A 130 -8.79 10.64 14.80
CA VAL A 130 -8.17 9.59 15.61
C VAL A 130 -9.16 8.99 16.62
N SER A 131 -9.94 9.83 17.31
CA SER A 131 -10.96 9.35 18.25
C SER A 131 -12.07 8.52 17.59
N HIS A 132 -12.19 8.58 16.28
CA HIS A 132 -13.15 7.82 15.49
C HIS A 132 -12.49 7.00 14.38
N ALA A 133 -11.25 6.56 14.59
CA ALA A 133 -10.49 5.85 13.55
C ALA A 133 -11.21 4.57 13.07
N ASN A 134 -11.69 3.73 13.98
CA ASN A 134 -12.35 2.47 13.61
C ASN A 134 -13.58 2.66 12.69
N PRO A 135 -14.57 3.53 12.99
CA PRO A 135 -15.68 3.77 12.08
C PRO A 135 -15.25 4.42 10.76
N LEU A 136 -14.19 5.24 10.72
CA LEU A 136 -13.65 5.79 9.49
C LEU A 136 -12.98 4.68 8.65
N VAL A 137 -12.13 3.84 9.25
CA VAL A 137 -11.52 2.69 8.58
C VAL A 137 -12.61 1.78 8.01
N ALA A 138 -13.62 1.42 8.81
CA ALA A 138 -14.73 0.61 8.34
C ALA A 138 -15.50 1.26 7.17
N THR A 139 -15.58 2.59 7.13
CA THR A 139 -16.23 3.31 6.02
C THR A 139 -15.37 3.30 4.76
N PHE A 140 -14.07 3.60 4.88
CA PHE A 140 -13.18 3.72 3.72
C PHE A 140 -12.76 2.39 3.14
N LEU A 141 -12.66 1.35 3.96
CA LEU A 141 -12.35 -0.01 3.51
C LEU A 141 -13.60 -0.84 3.17
N SER A 142 -14.75 -0.19 3.04
CA SER A 142 -16.02 -0.82 2.64
C SER A 142 -16.43 -0.41 1.23
N PRO A 143 -17.35 -1.16 0.60
CA PRO A 143 -18.03 -0.70 -0.60
C PRO A 143 -18.69 0.66 -0.40
N LEU A 144 -18.89 1.40 -1.50
CA LEU A 144 -19.68 2.64 -1.47
C LEU A 144 -21.10 2.35 -0.98
N GLN A 145 -21.35 2.72 0.27
CA GLN A 145 -22.64 2.58 0.96
C GLN A 145 -22.86 3.78 1.87
N MET A 146 -24.07 3.93 2.39
CA MET A 146 -24.34 4.96 3.40
C MET A 146 -23.40 4.75 4.60
N PRO A 147 -22.59 5.77 4.95
CA PRO A 147 -21.66 5.66 6.08
C PRO A 147 -22.43 5.35 7.37
N ARG A 148 -21.90 4.44 8.19
CA ARG A 148 -22.47 4.14 9.51
C ARG A 148 -22.44 5.34 10.46
N ALA A 149 -21.54 6.29 10.22
CA ALA A 149 -21.41 7.56 10.95
C ALA A 149 -21.44 8.74 9.95
N PRO A 150 -22.61 9.15 9.42
CA PRO A 150 -22.71 10.10 8.31
C PRO A 150 -22.17 11.51 8.65
N ILE A 151 -22.36 11.99 9.87
CA ILE A 151 -21.83 13.29 10.32
C ILE A 151 -20.30 13.26 10.34
N LEU A 152 -19.71 12.17 10.83
CA LEU A 152 -18.27 11.99 10.87
C LEU A 152 -17.69 11.89 9.46
N ALA A 153 -18.32 11.09 8.58
CA ALA A 153 -17.93 10.97 7.18
C ALA A 153 -18.01 12.30 6.44
N ALA A 154 -19.05 13.12 6.70
CA ALA A 154 -19.17 14.46 6.14
C ALA A 154 -18.07 15.42 6.68
N ARG A 155 -17.77 15.35 7.98
CA ARG A 155 -16.67 16.12 8.58
C ARG A 155 -15.30 15.76 7.97
N PHE A 156 -15.01 14.47 7.81
CA PHE A 156 -13.81 14.02 7.11
C PHE A 156 -13.84 14.45 5.65
N GLY A 157 -14.93 14.15 4.93
CA GLY A 157 -15.12 14.42 3.51
C GLY A 157 -14.88 15.89 3.14
N ARG A 158 -15.32 16.82 3.99
CA ARG A 158 -15.08 18.27 3.80
C ARG A 158 -13.59 18.61 3.64
N HIS A 159 -12.71 17.92 4.36
CA HIS A 159 -11.29 18.12 4.27
C HIS A 159 -10.65 17.18 3.22
N ALA A 160 -11.13 15.96 3.15
CA ALA A 160 -10.58 14.91 2.28
C ALA A 160 -10.73 15.21 0.79
N ILE A 161 -11.81 15.85 0.37
CA ILE A 161 -12.04 16.23 -1.03
C ILE A 161 -11.12 17.36 -1.52
N ARG A 162 -10.48 18.09 -0.62
CA ARG A 162 -9.56 19.18 -0.97
C ARG A 162 -8.26 18.65 -1.55
N SER A 163 -7.55 19.51 -2.24
CA SER A 163 -6.13 19.28 -2.55
C SER A 163 -5.29 19.36 -1.28
N ALA A 164 -4.23 18.56 -1.21
CA ALA A 164 -3.28 18.58 -0.09
C ALA A 164 -2.57 19.94 0.01
N ASP A 165 -2.11 20.49 -1.11
CA ASP A 165 -1.51 21.81 -1.18
C ASP A 165 -2.45 22.89 -0.64
N GLY A 166 -3.71 22.93 -1.10
CA GLY A 166 -4.71 23.90 -0.66
C GLY A 166 -5.12 23.74 0.81
N LEU A 167 -5.17 22.49 1.33
CA LEU A 167 -5.43 22.24 2.74
C LEU A 167 -4.25 22.68 3.62
N ALA A 168 -3.01 22.32 3.23
CA ALA A 168 -1.80 22.64 3.98
C ALA A 168 -1.60 24.16 4.09
N ARG A 169 -1.67 24.90 2.97
CA ARG A 169 -1.53 26.38 2.95
C ARG A 169 -2.65 27.07 3.71
N GLY A 170 -3.87 26.63 3.54
CA GLY A 170 -5.01 27.25 4.21
C GLY A 170 -5.15 26.91 5.68
N ARG A 171 -4.45 25.89 6.17
CA ARG A 171 -4.56 25.41 7.54
C ARG A 171 -3.37 25.82 8.40
N PHE A 172 -2.13 25.70 7.89
CA PHE A 172 -0.91 25.85 8.66
C PHE A 172 -0.09 27.05 8.20
N ASP A 173 0.64 27.64 9.14
CA ASP A 173 1.52 28.79 8.87
C ASP A 173 2.99 28.32 8.68
N GLY A 174 3.43 27.32 9.46
CA GLY A 174 4.79 26.80 9.47
C GLY A 174 5.06 25.70 8.45
N ASP A 175 6.34 25.53 8.09
CA ASP A 175 6.78 24.53 7.12
C ASP A 175 6.61 23.10 7.63
N GLN A 176 6.87 22.84 8.93
CA GLN A 176 6.80 21.49 9.50
C GLN A 176 5.42 20.81 9.28
N PRO A 177 4.28 21.39 9.71
CA PRO A 177 2.99 20.74 9.52
C PRO A 177 2.55 20.72 8.05
N ARG A 178 2.99 21.70 7.23
CA ARG A 178 2.74 21.70 5.79
C ARG A 178 3.47 20.56 5.09
N ALA A 179 4.76 20.38 5.38
CA ALA A 179 5.58 19.31 4.81
C ALA A 179 5.10 17.93 5.28
N LEU A 180 4.73 17.80 6.57
CA LEU A 180 4.17 16.55 7.09
C LEU A 180 2.91 16.14 6.34
N LEU A 181 1.95 17.06 6.15
CA LEU A 181 0.72 16.78 5.41
C LEU A 181 1.00 16.51 3.92
N ALA A 182 1.94 17.22 3.31
CA ALA A 182 2.34 17.01 1.92
C ALA A 182 2.93 15.61 1.72
N GLY A 183 3.91 15.21 2.56
CA GLY A 183 4.52 13.89 2.48
C GLY A 183 3.50 12.76 2.69
N LEU A 184 2.62 12.87 3.69
CA LEU A 184 1.52 11.92 3.88
C LEU A 184 0.59 11.85 2.65
N SER A 185 0.31 12.99 2.02
CA SER A 185 -0.61 13.06 0.88
C SER A 185 0.03 12.58 -0.43
N ALA A 186 1.36 12.62 -0.55
CA ALA A 186 2.08 12.13 -1.71
C ALA A 186 1.92 10.61 -1.92
N HIS A 187 1.54 9.85 -0.88
CA HIS A 187 1.12 8.46 -1.03
C HIS A 187 -0.10 8.26 -1.95
N SER A 188 -0.81 9.34 -2.32
CA SER A 188 -1.85 9.29 -3.35
C SER A 188 -1.28 9.04 -4.76
N ILE A 189 0.02 9.27 -4.96
CA ILE A 189 0.72 9.24 -6.24
C ILE A 189 -0.02 10.11 -7.26
N GLN A 190 -0.40 11.31 -6.83
CA GLN A 190 -1.12 12.31 -7.61
C GLN A 190 -0.51 13.70 -7.37
N PRO A 191 -0.65 14.65 -8.33
CA PRO A 191 -0.29 16.03 -8.07
C PRO A 191 -0.99 16.55 -6.82
N LEU A 192 -0.25 17.09 -5.85
CA LEU A 192 -0.81 17.54 -4.56
C LEU A 192 -1.81 18.69 -4.68
N THR A 193 -1.89 19.32 -5.84
CA THR A 193 -2.94 20.31 -6.21
C THR A 193 -4.24 19.65 -6.63
N GLY A 194 -4.25 18.34 -6.86
CA GLY A 194 -5.43 17.55 -7.25
C GLY A 194 -6.43 17.38 -6.11
N ALA A 195 -7.72 17.40 -6.45
CA ALA A 195 -8.79 17.13 -5.50
C ALA A 195 -8.70 15.71 -4.93
N GLY A 196 -8.98 15.56 -3.62
CA GLY A 196 -8.94 14.27 -2.93
C GLY A 196 -7.61 13.88 -2.34
N THR A 197 -6.50 14.52 -2.73
CA THR A 197 -5.16 14.18 -2.23
C THR A 197 -5.00 14.42 -0.73
N ALA A 198 -5.67 15.43 -0.17
CA ALA A 198 -5.70 15.64 1.28
C ALA A 198 -6.31 14.45 2.03
N GLY A 199 -7.25 13.73 1.43
CA GLY A 199 -7.89 12.56 2.02
C GLY A 199 -6.89 11.45 2.33
N TYR A 200 -5.95 11.18 1.45
CA TYR A 200 -4.87 10.21 1.68
C TYR A 200 -4.01 10.61 2.88
N GLY A 201 -3.54 11.86 2.91
CA GLY A 201 -2.70 12.35 4.00
C GLY A 201 -3.40 12.32 5.36
N LEU A 202 -4.67 12.74 5.41
CA LEU A 202 -5.47 12.71 6.63
C LEU A 202 -5.75 11.29 7.11
N PHE A 203 -6.03 10.37 6.19
CA PHE A 203 -6.31 8.98 6.52
C PHE A 203 -5.06 8.26 7.04
N LEU A 204 -3.93 8.39 6.34
CA LEU A 204 -2.66 7.80 6.76
C LEU A 204 -2.13 8.42 8.06
N GLY A 205 -2.24 9.74 8.22
CA GLY A 205 -1.90 10.42 9.47
C GLY A 205 -2.77 9.97 10.64
N MET A 206 -4.08 9.82 10.43
CA MET A 206 -4.99 9.23 11.42
C MET A 206 -4.54 7.82 11.83
N LEU A 207 -4.21 6.95 10.87
CA LEU A 207 -3.75 5.59 11.15
C LEU A 207 -2.43 5.58 11.92
N ALA A 208 -1.50 6.50 11.62
CA ALA A 208 -0.23 6.60 12.34
C ALA A 208 -0.44 6.87 13.83
N HIS A 209 -1.42 7.69 14.19
CA HIS A 209 -1.80 7.93 15.58
C HIS A 209 -2.60 6.76 16.19
N ALA A 210 -3.60 6.25 15.49
CA ALA A 210 -4.54 5.28 16.03
C ALA A 210 -3.92 3.88 16.17
N SER A 211 -3.33 3.35 15.11
CA SER A 211 -2.76 1.99 15.05
C SER A 211 -1.23 1.96 14.89
N GLY A 212 -0.62 3.07 14.49
CA GLY A 212 0.79 3.15 14.15
C GLY A 212 1.08 2.66 12.73
N TRP A 213 2.36 2.67 12.40
CA TRP A 213 2.91 2.19 11.15
C TRP A 213 3.93 1.06 11.42
N PRO A 214 3.46 -0.13 11.86
CA PRO A 214 4.34 -1.24 12.18
C PRO A 214 4.84 -1.98 10.94
N VAL A 215 5.86 -2.81 11.16
CA VAL A 215 6.28 -3.87 10.25
C VAL A 215 6.00 -5.24 10.87
N ALA A 216 5.89 -6.27 10.05
CA ALA A 216 5.85 -7.65 10.57
C ALA A 216 7.28 -8.10 10.92
N ARG A 217 7.46 -8.72 12.11
CA ARG A 217 8.74 -9.30 12.52
C ARG A 217 9.23 -10.32 11.48
N GLY A 218 10.49 -10.25 11.10
CA GLY A 218 11.10 -11.16 10.13
C GLY A 218 10.74 -10.89 8.67
N GLY A 219 9.80 -9.99 8.36
CA GLY A 219 9.40 -9.66 7.00
C GLY A 219 7.90 -9.69 6.77
N SER A 220 7.45 -8.96 5.77
CA SER A 220 6.03 -8.96 5.37
C SER A 220 5.57 -10.33 4.88
N GLN A 221 6.50 -11.19 4.42
CA GLN A 221 6.23 -12.59 4.08
C GLN A 221 5.54 -13.35 5.22
N GLN A 222 5.87 -13.04 6.49
CA GLN A 222 5.23 -13.67 7.65
C GLN A 222 3.71 -13.49 7.66
N LEU A 223 3.22 -12.34 7.20
CA LEU A 223 1.78 -12.12 7.05
C LEU A 223 1.18 -12.98 5.94
N ALA A 224 1.89 -13.14 4.82
CA ALA A 224 1.43 -14.01 3.73
C ALA A 224 1.42 -15.49 4.16
N ASP A 225 2.47 -15.93 4.85
CA ASP A 225 2.60 -17.31 5.34
C ASP A 225 1.49 -17.63 6.37
N ALA A 226 1.20 -16.69 7.28
CA ALA A 226 0.10 -16.83 8.22
C ALA A 226 -1.27 -16.96 7.51
N LEU A 227 -1.53 -16.14 6.48
CA LEU A 227 -2.75 -16.24 5.69
C LEU A 227 -2.83 -17.59 4.95
N GLY A 228 -1.72 -18.06 4.39
CA GLY A 228 -1.62 -19.38 3.75
C GLY A 228 -1.87 -20.53 4.72
N ALA A 229 -1.29 -20.47 5.91
CA ALA A 229 -1.49 -21.47 6.97
C ALA A 229 -2.96 -21.53 7.41
N ILE A 230 -3.59 -20.37 7.66
CA ILE A 230 -5.02 -20.29 8.00
C ILE A 230 -5.89 -20.92 6.91
N LEU A 231 -5.60 -20.67 5.64
CA LEU A 231 -6.34 -21.27 4.54
C LEU A 231 -6.18 -22.80 4.52
N THR A 232 -4.96 -23.29 4.72
CA THR A 232 -4.65 -24.72 4.73
C THR A 232 -5.35 -25.43 5.90
N GLU A 233 -5.39 -24.84 7.09
CA GLU A 233 -6.12 -25.37 8.25
C GLU A 233 -7.64 -25.46 7.99
N LEU A 234 -8.18 -24.58 7.15
CA LEU A 234 -9.58 -24.63 6.70
C LEU A 234 -9.81 -25.64 5.56
N GLY A 235 -8.78 -26.43 5.16
CA GLY A 235 -8.86 -27.42 4.10
C GLY A 235 -8.71 -26.85 2.69
N GLY A 236 -8.26 -25.58 2.54
CA GLY A 236 -7.92 -25.01 1.25
C GLY A 236 -6.55 -25.49 0.75
N GLU A 237 -6.39 -25.53 -0.55
CA GLU A 237 -5.14 -25.93 -1.21
C GLU A 237 -4.51 -24.75 -1.94
N ILE A 238 -3.16 -24.69 -1.95
CA ILE A 238 -2.40 -23.67 -2.66
C ILE A 238 -1.40 -24.37 -3.58
N VAL A 239 -1.43 -24.00 -4.86
CA VAL A 239 -0.47 -24.47 -5.86
C VAL A 239 0.31 -23.27 -6.41
N THR A 240 1.60 -23.27 -6.18
CA THR A 240 2.54 -22.25 -6.71
C THR A 240 3.14 -22.68 -8.03
N ASN A 241 3.86 -21.78 -8.72
CA ASN A 241 4.40 -21.99 -10.07
C ASN A 241 3.33 -22.41 -11.08
N HIS A 242 2.11 -21.92 -10.92
CA HIS A 242 0.98 -22.20 -11.80
C HIS A 242 0.35 -20.90 -12.30
N GLU A 243 0.78 -20.46 -13.46
CA GLU A 243 0.20 -19.30 -14.16
C GLU A 243 -1.07 -19.71 -14.90
N VAL A 244 -2.22 -19.15 -14.52
CA VAL A 244 -3.47 -19.30 -15.26
C VAL A 244 -3.46 -18.34 -16.44
N ARG A 245 -3.55 -18.86 -17.64
CA ARG A 245 -3.50 -18.09 -18.89
C ARG A 245 -4.84 -18.00 -19.60
N ASP A 246 -5.78 -18.89 -19.28
CA ASP A 246 -7.10 -18.95 -19.87
C ASP A 246 -8.13 -19.35 -18.80
N LEU A 247 -9.32 -18.73 -18.82
CA LEU A 247 -10.41 -19.08 -17.91
C LEU A 247 -10.91 -20.52 -18.10
N HIS A 248 -10.75 -21.10 -19.28
CA HIS A 248 -11.13 -22.49 -19.52
C HIS A 248 -10.36 -23.49 -18.64
N GLU A 249 -9.12 -23.16 -18.22
CA GLU A 249 -8.33 -24.01 -17.31
C GLU A 249 -9.02 -24.23 -15.97
N ILE A 250 -9.86 -23.26 -15.54
CA ILE A 250 -10.50 -23.21 -14.22
C ILE A 250 -12.04 -23.14 -14.30
N SER A 251 -12.61 -23.34 -15.49
CA SER A 251 -14.05 -23.14 -15.78
C SER A 251 -14.99 -24.13 -15.09
N SER A 252 -14.46 -25.22 -14.53
CA SER A 252 -15.27 -26.22 -13.81
C SER A 252 -15.60 -25.83 -12.37
N ALA A 253 -14.98 -24.79 -11.81
CA ALA A 253 -15.33 -24.27 -10.50
C ALA A 253 -16.58 -23.38 -10.58
N ARG A 254 -17.48 -23.51 -9.60
CA ARG A 254 -18.69 -22.69 -9.49
C ARG A 254 -18.39 -21.21 -9.26
N THR A 255 -17.33 -20.92 -8.50
CA THR A 255 -16.87 -19.57 -8.15
C THR A 255 -15.41 -19.40 -8.53
N THR A 256 -15.08 -18.32 -9.23
CA THR A 256 -13.71 -17.93 -9.53
C THR A 256 -13.44 -16.52 -9.01
N LEU A 257 -12.41 -16.37 -8.16
CA LEU A 257 -11.89 -15.07 -7.72
C LEU A 257 -10.56 -14.79 -8.43
N LEU A 258 -10.43 -13.62 -9.03
CA LEU A 258 -9.25 -13.20 -9.78
C LEU A 258 -8.56 -12.04 -9.09
N ASP A 259 -7.42 -12.31 -8.41
CA ASP A 259 -6.54 -11.27 -7.82
C ASP A 259 -5.57 -10.74 -8.89
N VAL A 260 -6.13 -10.31 -10.01
CA VAL A 260 -5.41 -9.80 -11.19
C VAL A 260 -5.90 -8.41 -11.58
N THR A 261 -5.09 -7.68 -12.36
CA THR A 261 -5.49 -6.36 -12.87
C THR A 261 -6.43 -6.45 -14.07
N PRO A 262 -7.11 -5.35 -14.45
CA PRO A 262 -7.93 -5.29 -15.65
C PRO A 262 -7.21 -5.75 -16.93
N ARG A 263 -5.91 -5.43 -17.09
CA ARG A 263 -5.11 -5.86 -18.25
C ARG A 263 -4.99 -7.38 -18.33
N GLN A 264 -4.67 -8.01 -17.19
CA GLN A 264 -4.54 -9.47 -17.14
C GLN A 264 -5.89 -10.16 -17.29
N LEU A 265 -6.96 -9.59 -16.68
CA LEU A 265 -8.30 -10.14 -16.89
C LEU A 265 -8.72 -10.13 -18.37
N LEU A 266 -8.36 -9.08 -19.12
CA LEU A 266 -8.60 -9.05 -20.57
C LEU A 266 -7.81 -10.13 -21.32
N GLN A 267 -6.61 -10.47 -20.85
CA GLN A 267 -5.79 -11.54 -21.43
C GLN A 267 -6.36 -12.92 -21.10
N ILE A 268 -6.59 -13.20 -19.82
CA ILE A 268 -7.09 -14.49 -19.32
C ILE A 268 -8.51 -14.78 -19.81
N GLY A 269 -9.37 -13.76 -19.82
CA GLY A 269 -10.78 -13.91 -20.20
C GLY A 269 -11.07 -13.79 -21.71
N GLY A 270 -10.08 -13.38 -22.49
CA GLY A 270 -10.16 -13.34 -23.94
C GLY A 270 -11.49 -12.77 -24.48
N ASP A 271 -12.13 -13.50 -25.37
CA ASP A 271 -13.38 -13.11 -25.99
C ASP A 271 -14.63 -13.30 -25.10
N GLU A 272 -14.51 -13.99 -23.96
CA GLU A 272 -15.59 -14.11 -22.99
C GLU A 272 -15.87 -12.77 -22.27
N ILE A 273 -14.86 -11.92 -22.16
CA ILE A 273 -15.03 -10.56 -21.65
C ILE A 273 -15.61 -9.66 -22.74
N THR A 274 -16.87 -9.32 -22.64
CA THR A 274 -17.59 -8.64 -23.73
C THR A 274 -18.23 -7.31 -23.33
N GLY A 275 -18.80 -6.61 -24.28
CA GLY A 275 -19.74 -5.51 -24.11
C GLY A 275 -19.18 -4.30 -23.36
N ARG A 276 -19.98 -3.78 -22.44
CA ARG A 276 -19.65 -2.59 -21.61
C ARG A 276 -18.49 -2.88 -20.65
N TYR A 277 -18.41 -4.12 -20.14
CA TYR A 277 -17.39 -4.51 -19.19
C TYR A 277 -16.00 -4.50 -19.85
N ARG A 278 -15.85 -5.14 -21.03
CA ARG A 278 -14.59 -5.08 -21.81
C ARG A 278 -14.14 -3.65 -22.08
N ARG A 279 -15.07 -2.77 -22.50
CA ARG A 279 -14.75 -1.35 -22.74
C ARG A 279 -14.28 -0.62 -21.48
N ALA A 280 -14.82 -0.95 -20.30
CA ALA A 280 -14.40 -0.36 -19.04
C ALA A 280 -12.98 -0.80 -18.67
N LEU A 281 -12.68 -2.10 -18.76
CA LEU A 281 -11.35 -2.66 -18.51
C LEU A 281 -10.30 -2.08 -19.46
N THR A 282 -10.61 -1.96 -20.75
CA THR A 282 -9.70 -1.37 -21.76
C THR A 282 -9.38 0.10 -21.49
N ARG A 283 -10.29 0.84 -20.85
CA ARG A 283 -10.12 2.27 -20.49
C ARG A 283 -9.55 2.47 -19.07
N TYR A 284 -9.28 1.37 -18.37
CA TYR A 284 -8.70 1.45 -17.03
C TYR A 284 -7.30 2.09 -17.10
N ARG A 285 -7.03 3.03 -16.19
CA ARG A 285 -5.77 3.77 -16.17
C ARG A 285 -4.91 3.30 -15.01
N TYR A 286 -3.65 3.07 -15.30
CA TYR A 286 -2.62 2.84 -14.30
C TYR A 286 -1.98 4.17 -13.92
N GLY A 287 -1.55 4.28 -12.65
CA GLY A 287 -0.89 5.45 -12.11
C GLY A 287 0.60 5.51 -12.48
N PRO A 288 1.33 6.53 -12.02
CA PRO A 288 2.79 6.52 -12.06
C PRO A 288 3.35 5.25 -11.42
N GLY A 289 4.53 4.85 -11.87
CA GLY A 289 5.28 3.75 -11.28
C GLY A 289 6.16 4.20 -10.14
N VAL A 290 6.90 3.23 -9.57
CA VAL A 290 7.93 3.49 -8.57
C VAL A 290 9.28 2.97 -9.04
N PHE A 291 10.34 3.66 -8.65
CA PHE A 291 11.71 3.17 -8.68
C PHE A 291 12.14 2.93 -7.22
N LYS A 292 12.49 1.70 -6.90
CA LYS A 292 12.85 1.26 -5.55
C LYS A 292 14.32 0.95 -5.45
N ILE A 293 14.91 1.22 -4.29
CA ILE A 293 16.26 0.84 -3.92
C ILE A 293 16.28 0.27 -2.50
N ASP A 294 16.97 -0.83 -2.32
CA ASP A 294 17.21 -1.51 -1.05
C ASP A 294 18.70 -1.45 -0.70
N TRP A 295 19.03 -1.24 0.56
CA TRP A 295 20.41 -1.19 1.05
C TRP A 295 20.65 -2.13 2.22
N ALA A 296 21.78 -2.84 2.19
CA ALA A 296 22.48 -3.34 3.35
C ALA A 296 23.42 -2.24 3.84
N LEU A 297 23.39 -1.94 5.13
CA LEU A 297 24.16 -0.86 5.74
C LEU A 297 25.05 -1.39 6.87
N ASP A 298 26.30 -0.90 6.98
CA ASP A 298 27.24 -1.22 8.05
C ASP A 298 26.97 -0.44 9.34
N GLY A 299 25.97 0.42 9.36
CA GLY A 299 25.54 1.22 10.51
C GLY A 299 24.21 1.91 10.25
N PRO A 300 23.64 2.61 11.25
CA PRO A 300 22.40 3.35 11.09
C PRO A 300 22.58 4.54 10.15
N ILE A 301 21.52 4.94 9.46
CA ILE A 301 21.53 6.15 8.62
C ILE A 301 21.90 7.38 9.49
N PRO A 302 22.93 8.16 9.09
CA PRO A 302 23.50 9.25 9.92
C PRO A 302 22.65 10.54 9.84
N TRP A 303 21.35 10.46 10.15
CA TRP A 303 20.46 11.62 10.11
C TRP A 303 21.00 12.79 10.94
N THR A 304 20.94 13.99 10.38
CA THR A 304 21.32 15.23 11.09
C THR A 304 20.42 15.48 12.31
N ASN A 305 19.11 15.25 12.15
CA ASN A 305 18.17 15.40 13.26
C ASN A 305 18.02 14.06 14.01
N PRO A 306 18.25 14.04 15.36
CA PRO A 306 18.24 12.80 16.14
C PRO A 306 16.86 12.12 16.22
N ASP A 307 15.76 12.86 16.13
CA ASP A 307 14.42 12.27 16.16
C ASP A 307 14.14 11.46 14.90
N VAL A 308 14.72 11.83 13.74
CA VAL A 308 14.58 11.08 12.49
C VAL A 308 15.17 9.68 12.59
N ARG A 309 16.22 9.49 13.39
CA ARG A 309 16.84 8.16 13.65
C ARG A 309 15.87 7.17 14.30
N ARG A 310 14.87 7.68 15.02
CA ARG A 310 13.89 6.90 15.77
C ARG A 310 12.62 6.64 15.00
N ALA A 311 12.49 7.19 13.78
CA ALA A 311 11.32 7.02 12.94
C ALA A 311 11.43 5.76 12.09
N GLY A 312 10.34 4.98 11.98
CA GLY A 312 10.28 3.82 11.11
C GLY A 312 10.25 4.21 9.63
N THR A 313 9.51 5.28 9.31
CA THR A 313 9.41 5.86 7.98
C THR A 313 9.91 7.30 7.98
N VAL A 314 10.56 7.70 6.90
CA VAL A 314 11.02 9.08 6.69
C VAL A 314 10.60 9.55 5.31
N HIS A 315 9.94 10.69 5.23
CA HIS A 315 9.62 11.35 3.97
C HIS A 315 10.65 12.42 3.65
N LEU A 316 11.26 12.37 2.47
CA LEU A 316 12.21 13.36 1.98
C LEU A 316 11.60 14.14 0.82
N GLY A 317 11.84 15.43 0.79
CA GLY A 317 11.34 16.32 -0.27
C GLY A 317 11.31 17.78 0.18
N GLY A 318 11.87 18.08 1.37
CA GLY A 318 11.93 19.44 1.88
C GLY A 318 10.56 20.02 2.19
N ARG A 319 10.26 21.21 1.65
CA ARG A 319 9.01 21.94 1.90
C ARG A 319 7.86 21.46 1.03
N LEU A 320 6.63 21.86 1.39
CA LEU A 320 5.41 21.60 0.62
C LEU A 320 5.57 21.90 -0.87
N GLU A 321 6.18 23.04 -1.20
CA GLU A 321 6.34 23.51 -2.58
C GLU A 321 7.19 22.55 -3.41
N GLU A 322 8.26 22.01 -2.83
CA GLU A 322 9.18 21.10 -3.50
C GLU A 322 8.51 19.76 -3.76
N ILE A 323 7.81 19.20 -2.76
CA ILE A 323 7.04 17.97 -2.92
C ILE A 323 5.94 18.14 -3.98
N THR A 324 5.22 19.27 -3.94
CA THR A 324 4.16 19.57 -4.91
C THR A 324 4.72 19.66 -6.33
N ALA A 325 5.88 20.28 -6.51
CA ALA A 325 6.53 20.39 -7.81
C ALA A 325 7.03 19.03 -8.31
N ALA A 326 7.64 18.21 -7.43
CA ALA A 326 8.14 16.89 -7.78
C ALA A 326 7.01 15.96 -8.26
N GLU A 327 5.91 15.87 -7.52
CA GLU A 327 4.76 15.03 -7.89
C GLU A 327 4.08 15.51 -9.19
N ALA A 328 4.03 16.83 -9.42
CA ALA A 328 3.51 17.39 -10.66
C ALA A 328 4.40 17.04 -11.88
N GLN A 329 5.73 17.06 -11.74
CA GLN A 329 6.67 16.67 -12.78
C GLN A 329 6.52 15.19 -13.15
N VAL A 330 6.44 14.29 -12.17
CA VAL A 330 6.20 12.85 -12.42
C VAL A 330 4.91 12.65 -13.20
N HIS A 331 3.85 13.35 -12.83
CA HIS A 331 2.55 13.24 -13.51
C HIS A 331 2.57 13.82 -14.92
N ALA A 332 3.48 14.78 -15.19
CA ALA A 332 3.76 15.32 -16.52
C ALA A 332 4.72 14.45 -17.36
N GLY A 333 5.09 13.27 -16.89
CA GLY A 333 6.01 12.36 -17.59
C GLY A 333 7.49 12.71 -17.44
N GLN A 334 7.85 13.49 -16.42
CA GLN A 334 9.22 13.94 -16.16
C GLN A 334 9.80 13.27 -14.91
N HIS A 335 11.14 13.29 -14.81
CA HIS A 335 11.87 12.85 -13.63
C HIS A 335 12.38 14.07 -12.87
N PRO A 336 11.89 14.33 -11.64
CA PRO A 336 12.38 15.44 -10.84
C PRO A 336 13.86 15.25 -10.48
N GLU A 337 14.66 16.31 -10.54
CA GLU A 337 16.03 16.30 -10.06
C GLU A 337 16.09 16.04 -8.53
N ARG A 338 15.09 16.56 -7.81
CA ARG A 338 14.88 16.34 -6.38
C ARG A 338 13.55 15.64 -6.17
N PRO A 339 13.49 14.31 -6.32
CA PRO A 339 12.25 13.57 -6.16
C PRO A 339 11.75 13.62 -4.72
N TYR A 340 10.43 13.52 -4.54
CA TYR A 340 9.88 13.09 -3.26
C TYR A 340 10.26 11.62 -3.04
N VAL A 341 10.80 11.31 -1.86
CA VAL A 341 11.30 9.97 -1.53
C VAL A 341 10.67 9.49 -0.23
N ILE A 342 10.20 8.26 -0.22
CA ILE A 342 9.80 7.55 0.99
C ILE A 342 10.94 6.60 1.36
N VAL A 343 11.47 6.77 2.57
CA VAL A 343 12.51 5.91 3.14
C VAL A 343 11.89 5.12 4.29
N VAL A 344 12.20 3.83 4.37
CA VAL A 344 11.85 2.99 5.54
C VAL A 344 13.11 2.40 6.13
N GLN A 345 13.15 2.35 7.44
CA GLN A 345 14.25 1.81 8.26
C GLN A 345 13.74 0.55 9.01
N PRO A 346 13.62 -0.62 8.36
CA PRO A 346 13.01 -1.80 8.98
C PRO A 346 13.72 -2.22 10.27
N THR A 347 15.06 -2.15 10.32
CA THR A 347 15.86 -2.52 11.49
C THR A 347 15.70 -1.60 12.70
N VAL A 348 15.16 -0.40 12.54
CA VAL A 348 14.75 0.48 13.67
C VAL A 348 13.56 -0.13 14.42
N MET A 349 12.70 -0.87 13.71
CA MET A 349 11.52 -1.54 14.26
C MET A 349 11.79 -3.00 14.60
N ASP A 350 12.55 -3.69 13.75
CA ASP A 350 12.83 -5.12 13.83
C ASP A 350 14.32 -5.40 13.56
N PRO A 351 15.16 -5.44 14.60
CA PRO A 351 16.60 -5.69 14.44
C PRO A 351 16.94 -7.05 13.83
N SER A 352 15.99 -7.99 13.80
CA SER A 352 16.23 -9.32 13.20
C SER A 352 16.41 -9.30 11.68
N ARG A 353 16.16 -8.15 11.02
CA ARG A 353 16.26 -7.98 9.57
C ARG A 353 17.70 -7.88 9.05
N ALA A 354 18.70 -7.76 9.92
CA ALA A 354 20.12 -7.67 9.55
C ALA A 354 21.01 -8.33 10.61
N PRO A 355 22.26 -8.69 10.29
CA PRO A 355 23.23 -9.09 11.27
C PRO A 355 23.47 -8.02 12.34
N THR A 356 23.88 -8.45 13.54
CA THR A 356 24.11 -7.53 14.67
C THR A 356 25.06 -6.40 14.29
N GLY A 357 24.65 -5.16 14.54
CA GLY A 357 25.40 -3.94 14.20
C GLY A 357 25.20 -3.44 12.77
N SER A 358 24.55 -4.22 11.92
CA SER A 358 24.17 -3.83 10.56
C SER A 358 22.69 -3.44 10.47
N HIS A 359 22.31 -2.77 9.38
CA HIS A 359 20.94 -2.29 9.18
C HIS A 359 20.45 -2.58 7.77
N THR A 360 19.13 -2.69 7.63
CA THR A 360 18.45 -2.59 6.34
C THR A 360 17.75 -1.25 6.23
N ALA A 361 17.78 -0.69 5.04
CA ALA A 361 16.92 0.42 4.65
C ALA A 361 16.45 0.22 3.22
N TRP A 362 15.35 0.82 2.86
CA TRP A 362 14.93 0.94 1.48
C TRP A 362 14.27 2.28 1.23
N ALA A 363 14.27 2.68 -0.03
CA ALA A 363 13.53 3.86 -0.46
C ALA A 363 12.88 3.64 -1.81
N TYR A 364 11.85 4.44 -2.10
CA TYR A 364 11.39 4.63 -3.47
C TYR A 364 11.03 6.08 -3.74
N CYS A 365 11.08 6.43 -5.02
CA CYS A 365 10.46 7.65 -5.54
C CYS A 365 9.42 7.29 -6.62
N HIS A 366 8.52 8.22 -6.88
CA HIS A 366 7.57 8.09 -7.98
C HIS A 366 8.26 8.41 -9.31
N VAL A 367 7.90 7.65 -10.35
CA VAL A 367 8.39 7.82 -11.72
C VAL A 367 7.23 7.73 -12.71
N PRO A 368 7.34 8.26 -13.92
CA PRO A 368 6.35 8.06 -14.97
C PRO A 368 6.06 6.56 -15.18
N ASN A 369 4.80 6.20 -15.43
CA ASN A 369 4.42 4.80 -15.66
C ASN A 369 5.26 4.17 -16.78
N GLY A 370 5.83 3.00 -16.52
CA GLY A 370 6.70 2.29 -17.46
C GLY A 370 8.11 2.85 -17.61
N SER A 371 8.51 3.85 -16.82
CA SER A 371 9.86 4.41 -16.88
C SER A 371 10.91 3.41 -16.37
N THR A 372 11.97 3.23 -17.16
CA THR A 372 13.15 2.43 -16.78
C THR A 372 14.36 3.27 -16.39
N VAL A 373 14.19 4.59 -16.27
CA VAL A 373 15.26 5.51 -15.90
C VAL A 373 15.73 5.24 -14.48
N ASP A 374 17.03 5.09 -14.31
CA ASP A 374 17.65 4.88 -13.00
C ASP A 374 17.52 6.14 -12.13
N GLN A 375 16.95 5.97 -10.94
CA GLN A 375 16.75 7.01 -9.95
C GLN A 375 17.58 6.79 -8.66
N ALA A 376 18.54 5.87 -8.67
CA ALA A 376 19.37 5.58 -7.49
C ALA A 376 20.17 6.82 -7.05
N ALA A 377 20.83 7.50 -7.98
CA ALA A 377 21.61 8.69 -7.65
C ALA A 377 20.75 9.86 -7.12
N PRO A 378 19.61 10.24 -7.73
CA PRO A 378 18.69 11.23 -7.17
C PRO A 378 18.15 10.88 -5.78
N ILE A 379 17.80 9.61 -5.53
CA ILE A 379 17.34 9.15 -4.21
C ILE A 379 18.46 9.28 -3.18
N GLU A 380 19.67 8.80 -3.48
CA GLU A 380 20.82 8.91 -2.58
C GLU A 380 21.23 10.36 -2.33
N GLN A 381 21.08 11.26 -3.30
CA GLN A 381 21.31 12.70 -3.10
C GLN A 381 20.31 13.30 -2.11
N GLN A 382 19.04 12.88 -2.17
CA GLN A 382 18.06 13.31 -1.17
C GLN A 382 18.39 12.77 0.23
N LEU A 383 18.92 11.54 0.34
CA LEU A 383 19.40 11.01 1.62
C LEU A 383 20.60 11.80 2.13
N GLU A 384 21.62 12.04 1.31
CA GLU A 384 22.80 12.83 1.68
C GLU A 384 22.46 14.24 2.13
N ARG A 385 21.41 14.86 1.59
CA ARG A 385 20.93 16.20 1.96
C ARG A 385 20.52 16.28 3.43
N PHE A 386 19.93 15.21 3.98
CA PHE A 386 19.40 15.18 5.36
C PHE A 386 20.18 14.24 6.28
N ALA A 387 21.03 13.40 5.71
CA ALA A 387 21.89 12.45 6.39
C ALA A 387 23.29 12.42 5.74
N PRO A 388 24.10 13.48 5.90
CA PRO A 388 25.44 13.54 5.32
C PRO A 388 26.30 12.36 5.77
N GLY A 389 26.97 11.69 4.81
CA GLY A 389 27.73 10.47 5.03
C GLY A 389 26.88 9.19 4.91
N PHE A 390 25.66 9.30 4.38
CA PHE A 390 24.82 8.11 4.13
C PHE A 390 25.55 7.10 3.23
N ARG A 391 26.21 7.56 2.16
CA ARG A 391 26.93 6.67 1.24
C ARG A 391 28.09 5.93 1.87
N ASP A 392 28.67 6.46 2.93
CA ASP A 392 29.80 5.85 3.65
C ASP A 392 29.38 4.60 4.45
N VAL A 393 28.08 4.49 4.81
CA VAL A 393 27.53 3.35 5.51
C VAL A 393 26.87 2.32 4.57
N VAL A 394 26.80 2.59 3.27
CA VAL A 394 26.22 1.66 2.30
C VAL A 394 27.20 0.53 2.01
N ARG A 395 26.84 -0.68 2.40
CA ARG A 395 27.56 -1.93 2.14
C ARG A 395 27.22 -2.52 0.78
N ALA A 396 25.93 -2.69 0.51
CA ALA A 396 25.43 -3.20 -0.75
C ALA A 396 24.07 -2.57 -1.07
N ARG A 397 23.69 -2.62 -2.34
CA ARG A 397 22.37 -2.12 -2.80
C ARG A 397 21.80 -2.99 -3.91
N ALA A 398 20.47 -3.04 -3.97
CA ALA A 398 19.71 -3.61 -5.07
C ALA A 398 18.66 -2.59 -5.55
N THR A 399 18.37 -2.55 -6.83
CA THR A 399 17.40 -1.61 -7.42
C THR A 399 16.32 -2.33 -8.21
N MET A 400 15.12 -1.79 -8.20
CA MET A 400 14.01 -2.25 -9.01
C MET A 400 13.37 -1.07 -9.73
N ASN A 401 13.50 -1.01 -11.05
CA ASN A 401 12.74 -0.09 -11.89
C ASN A 401 11.33 -0.64 -12.17
N THR A 402 10.53 0.10 -12.91
CA THR A 402 9.14 -0.28 -13.21
C THR A 402 9.02 -1.62 -13.94
N ALA A 403 9.97 -1.97 -14.82
CA ALA A 403 9.98 -3.24 -15.53
C ALA A 403 10.29 -4.41 -14.60
N ALA A 404 11.27 -4.24 -13.70
CA ALA A 404 11.59 -5.23 -12.68
C ALA A 404 10.42 -5.43 -11.70
N MET A 405 9.75 -4.34 -11.30
CA MET A 405 8.53 -4.40 -10.48
C MET A 405 7.42 -5.20 -11.15
N GLU A 406 7.17 -4.96 -12.44
CA GLU A 406 6.15 -5.69 -13.22
C GLU A 406 6.54 -7.16 -13.42
N THR A 407 7.82 -7.47 -13.63
CA THR A 407 8.32 -8.85 -13.70
C THR A 407 8.14 -9.58 -12.37
N HIS A 408 8.39 -8.90 -11.24
CA HIS A 408 8.19 -9.46 -9.91
C HIS A 408 6.71 -9.74 -9.62
N ASN A 409 5.83 -8.85 -10.04
CA ASN A 409 4.38 -8.99 -9.86
C ASN A 409 3.64 -8.36 -11.05
N ALA A 410 3.04 -9.18 -11.88
CA ALA A 410 2.34 -8.77 -13.09
C ALA A 410 1.15 -7.81 -12.83
N ASN A 411 0.71 -7.67 -11.57
CA ASN A 411 -0.25 -6.65 -11.16
C ASN A 411 0.33 -5.24 -11.12
N TYR A 412 1.66 -5.07 -11.11
CA TYR A 412 2.34 -3.76 -11.06
C TYR A 412 2.59 -3.20 -12.46
N VAL A 413 1.52 -2.99 -13.20
CA VAL A 413 1.55 -2.54 -14.60
C VAL A 413 2.29 -1.21 -14.75
N GLY A 414 3.44 -1.24 -15.44
CA GLY A 414 4.32 -0.07 -15.56
C GLY A 414 4.89 0.44 -14.24
N GLY A 415 4.97 -0.43 -13.22
CA GLY A 415 5.46 -0.13 -11.87
C GLY A 415 4.40 0.47 -10.93
N ASP A 416 3.13 0.56 -11.34
CA ASP A 416 2.04 1.03 -10.48
C ASP A 416 1.73 -0.01 -9.40
N ASN A 417 2.14 0.26 -8.17
CA ASN A 417 1.94 -0.60 -7.02
C ASN A 417 0.59 -0.37 -6.30
N ASN A 418 -0.22 0.62 -6.72
CA ASN A 418 -1.55 0.90 -6.19
C ASN A 418 -2.68 0.16 -6.93
N GLY A 419 -2.35 -0.53 -8.03
CA GLY A 419 -3.33 -1.26 -8.83
C GLY A 419 -4.29 -0.35 -9.60
N GLY A 420 -3.86 0.85 -9.96
CA GLY A 420 -4.58 1.82 -10.78
C GLY A 420 -4.49 3.25 -10.27
N ALA A 421 -4.68 4.21 -11.17
CA ALA A 421 -4.59 5.64 -10.87
C ALA A 421 -5.51 6.04 -9.69
N GLY A 422 -4.95 6.81 -8.76
CA GLY A 422 -5.58 7.21 -7.49
C GLY A 422 -6.44 8.47 -7.58
N ASP A 423 -6.82 8.94 -8.76
CA ASP A 423 -7.69 10.11 -8.91
C ASP A 423 -9.14 9.81 -8.48
N LEU A 424 -9.86 10.86 -8.03
CA LEU A 424 -11.22 10.72 -7.50
C LEU A 424 -12.17 10.00 -8.46
N ARG A 425 -12.06 10.23 -9.77
CA ARG A 425 -12.95 9.59 -10.74
C ARG A 425 -12.76 8.08 -10.71
N GLN A 426 -11.51 7.59 -10.83
CA GLN A 426 -11.25 6.17 -10.86
C GLN A 426 -11.43 5.51 -9.49
N LEU A 427 -11.20 6.23 -8.40
CA LEU A 427 -11.48 5.73 -7.05
C LEU A 427 -12.94 5.27 -6.91
N PHE A 428 -13.89 6.01 -7.51
CA PHE A 428 -15.32 5.67 -7.48
C PHE A 428 -15.79 4.77 -8.64
N THR A 429 -15.00 4.61 -9.70
CA THR A 429 -15.41 3.87 -10.90
C THR A 429 -14.56 2.66 -11.19
N ARG A 430 -13.71 2.20 -10.26
CA ARG A 430 -12.81 1.06 -10.48
C ARG A 430 -13.49 -0.30 -10.27
N PRO A 431 -13.25 -1.31 -11.11
CA PRO A 431 -12.77 -1.16 -12.49
C PRO A 431 -13.90 -0.70 -13.42
N ILE A 432 -15.14 -0.72 -12.91
CA ILE A 432 -16.36 -0.27 -13.59
C ILE A 432 -17.30 0.41 -12.59
N ALA A 433 -17.98 1.46 -13.01
CA ALA A 433 -19.06 2.08 -12.24
C ALA A 433 -20.25 1.09 -12.10
N SER A 434 -20.32 0.43 -10.95
CA SER A 434 -21.33 -0.61 -10.65
C SER A 434 -21.64 -0.64 -9.15
N ARG A 435 -22.81 -1.16 -8.79
CA ARG A 435 -23.13 -1.51 -7.38
C ARG A 435 -22.37 -2.75 -6.92
N HIS A 436 -21.92 -3.58 -7.85
CA HIS A 436 -21.16 -4.80 -7.62
C HIS A 436 -19.87 -4.79 -8.45
N PRO A 437 -18.90 -3.91 -8.13
CA PRO A 437 -17.72 -3.68 -8.97
C PRO A 437 -16.78 -4.88 -9.03
N TRP A 438 -16.90 -5.84 -8.12
CA TRP A 438 -16.14 -7.10 -8.14
C TRP A 438 -16.66 -8.10 -9.16
N ALA A 439 -17.96 -8.06 -9.54
CA ALA A 439 -18.53 -8.96 -10.52
C ALA A 439 -18.05 -8.63 -11.94
N THR A 440 -17.64 -9.65 -12.69
CA THR A 440 -17.30 -9.52 -14.10
C THR A 440 -18.54 -9.67 -15.00
N SER A 441 -18.34 -9.66 -16.32
CA SER A 441 -19.39 -9.99 -17.28
C SER A 441 -19.67 -11.51 -17.38
N ILE A 442 -18.82 -12.35 -16.78
CA ILE A 442 -18.94 -13.79 -16.78
C ILE A 442 -19.59 -14.23 -15.46
N PRO A 443 -20.71 -14.98 -15.50
CA PRO A 443 -21.33 -15.52 -14.29
C PRO A 443 -20.35 -16.37 -13.46
N GLY A 444 -20.35 -16.19 -12.13
CA GLY A 444 -19.48 -16.94 -11.23
C GLY A 444 -18.03 -16.44 -11.18
N VAL A 445 -17.63 -15.47 -12.02
CA VAL A 445 -16.26 -14.90 -12.06
C VAL A 445 -16.23 -13.49 -11.47
N TYR A 446 -15.32 -13.26 -10.54
CA TYR A 446 -15.19 -12.00 -9.78
C TYR A 446 -13.74 -11.51 -9.76
N MET A 447 -13.52 -10.21 -9.90
CA MET A 447 -12.23 -9.58 -9.60
C MET A 447 -12.11 -9.30 -8.09
N CYS A 448 -10.94 -9.57 -7.51
CA CYS A 448 -10.70 -9.31 -6.09
C CYS A 448 -9.38 -8.57 -5.80
N SER A 449 -8.71 -8.06 -6.83
CA SER A 449 -7.46 -7.31 -6.70
C SER A 449 -7.65 -5.86 -6.25
N SER A 450 -6.54 -5.16 -6.01
CA SER A 450 -6.50 -3.71 -5.73
C SER A 450 -7.15 -2.85 -6.82
N ALA A 451 -7.38 -3.39 -8.02
CA ALA A 451 -8.12 -2.71 -9.07
C ALA A 451 -9.63 -2.62 -8.78
N THR A 452 -10.11 -3.24 -7.71
CA THR A 452 -11.49 -3.15 -7.20
C THR A 452 -11.55 -2.34 -5.91
N PRO A 453 -12.73 -1.81 -5.49
CA PRO A 453 -12.85 -1.15 -4.18
C PRO A 453 -12.52 -2.09 -3.01
N PRO A 454 -11.89 -1.56 -1.95
CA PRO A 454 -11.57 -0.16 -1.68
C PRO A 454 -10.31 0.36 -2.36
N GLY A 455 -9.53 -0.44 -3.05
CA GLY A 455 -8.36 -0.01 -3.80
C GLY A 455 -7.04 -0.57 -3.29
N GLY A 456 -5.96 0.19 -3.52
CA GLY A 456 -4.59 -0.22 -3.16
C GLY A 456 -4.32 -0.27 -1.66
N GLY A 457 -3.33 -1.06 -1.29
CA GLY A 457 -2.86 -1.28 0.06
C GLY A 457 -3.04 -2.71 0.54
N VAL A 458 -2.26 -3.09 1.56
CA VAL A 458 -2.35 -4.42 2.18
C VAL A 458 -3.44 -4.39 3.24
N HIS A 459 -4.62 -4.88 2.90
CA HIS A 459 -5.77 -4.94 3.80
C HIS A 459 -6.72 -6.12 3.55
N GLY A 460 -6.57 -6.87 2.45
CA GLY A 460 -7.41 -8.04 2.14
C GLY A 460 -8.89 -7.76 1.83
N MET A 461 -9.31 -6.50 1.92
CA MET A 461 -10.75 -6.14 1.84
C MET A 461 -11.34 -6.33 0.44
N CYS A 462 -10.54 -6.16 -0.64
CA CYS A 462 -11.03 -6.44 -1.99
C CYS A 462 -11.44 -7.91 -2.12
N GLY A 463 -10.62 -8.82 -1.61
CA GLY A 463 -10.91 -10.26 -1.55
C GLY A 463 -12.12 -10.58 -0.70
N LEU A 464 -12.19 -10.02 0.51
CA LEU A 464 -13.33 -10.20 1.41
C LEU A 464 -14.66 -9.81 0.76
N HIS A 465 -14.71 -8.64 0.10
CA HIS A 465 -15.93 -8.16 -0.53
C HIS A 465 -16.31 -8.97 -1.77
N ALA A 466 -15.33 -9.38 -2.59
CA ALA A 466 -15.57 -10.24 -3.74
C ALA A 466 -16.13 -11.61 -3.32
N ALA A 467 -15.52 -12.24 -2.31
CA ALA A 467 -15.97 -13.53 -1.77
C ALA A 467 -17.38 -13.45 -1.16
N ARG A 468 -17.67 -12.40 -0.38
CA ARG A 468 -19.02 -12.18 0.16
C ARG A 468 -20.06 -12.01 -0.93
N LEU A 469 -19.75 -11.23 -1.98
CA LEU A 469 -20.65 -11.07 -3.12
C LEU A 469 -20.90 -12.40 -3.85
N ALA A 470 -19.87 -13.23 -4.01
CA ALA A 470 -19.99 -14.55 -4.60
C ALA A 470 -20.92 -15.45 -3.75
N LEU A 471 -20.72 -15.52 -2.44
CA LEU A 471 -21.53 -16.29 -1.52
C LEU A 471 -23.00 -15.83 -1.49
N ASP A 472 -23.25 -14.53 -1.57
CA ASP A 472 -24.62 -13.98 -1.60
C ASP A 472 -25.37 -14.31 -2.88
N ARG A 473 -24.64 -14.47 -4.01
CA ARG A 473 -25.23 -14.86 -5.30
C ARG A 473 -25.40 -16.39 -5.46
N ASP A 474 -24.73 -17.15 -4.62
CA ASP A 474 -24.81 -18.61 -4.61
C ASP A 474 -25.99 -19.14 -3.78
N ARG A 475 -26.68 -18.27 -3.02
CA ARG A 475 -27.90 -18.58 -2.26
C ARG A 475 -29.12 -18.50 -3.17
#